data_68161e34fe4de736a7788b5b85924af6
#
_entry.id   68161e34fe4de736a7788b5b85924af6
#
_cell.length_a   1.000
_cell.length_b   1.000
_cell.length_c   1.000
_cell.angle_alpha   90.00
_cell.angle_beta   90.00
_cell.angle_gamma   90.00
#
_symmetry.space_group_name_H-M   'P 1'
#
loop_
_entity.id
_entity.type
_entity.pdbx_description
1 polymer ?
#
loop_
_entity_poly.entity_id
_entity_poly.type
_entity_poly.pdbx_seq_one_letter_code
_entity_poly.pdbx_strand_id
1 'polypeptide(L)'
;RINNNESNLYVQKCTSAAIKANLIPIVCVGETLKDRVSGTALDFIENQLIESIPSSFENIFVAYEPIWSIGTGKIPSPSEIKEMHKHIKQVISLKFNNSIKVIYGGSVNPSNVSDILNVNEVDGVLIGGASLNPKDFLAIYYSTVKHLNLSFSNN
;
A
#
# COMPACT_ATOMS: atom_id res chain seq x y z
N ARG A 1 6.99 -7.54 -9.15
CA ARG A 1 8.08 -6.97 -9.95
C ARG A 1 9.26 -7.95 -10.09
N ILE A 2 9.76 -8.50 -8.98
CA ILE A 2 10.99 -9.34 -8.97
C ILE A 2 10.85 -10.55 -9.89
N ASN A 3 9.75 -11.30 -9.80
CA ASN A 3 9.55 -12.54 -10.56
C ASN A 3 9.46 -12.36 -12.09
N ASN A 4 9.06 -11.16 -12.54
CA ASN A 4 8.87 -10.84 -13.95
C ASN A 4 9.87 -9.81 -14.48
N ASN A 5 10.89 -9.46 -13.69
CA ASN A 5 11.88 -8.41 -14.01
C ASN A 5 11.23 -7.07 -14.40
N GLU A 6 10.14 -6.69 -13.74
CA GLU A 6 9.44 -5.44 -14.01
C GLU A 6 10.19 -4.26 -13.37
N SER A 7 10.80 -3.44 -14.22
CA SER A 7 11.48 -2.22 -13.79
C SER A 7 10.48 -1.14 -13.34
N ASN A 8 10.94 -0.19 -12.56
CA ASN A 8 10.11 0.97 -12.18
C ASN A 8 9.59 1.73 -13.40
N LEU A 9 10.43 1.89 -14.44
CA LEU A 9 10.01 2.50 -15.70
C LEU A 9 8.91 1.70 -16.43
N TYR A 10 8.97 0.36 -16.38
CA TYR A 10 7.89 -0.48 -16.92
C TYR A 10 6.58 -0.23 -16.17
N VAL A 11 6.62 -0.20 -14.83
CA VAL A 11 5.45 0.10 -14.00
C VAL A 11 4.91 1.50 -14.29
N GLN A 12 5.77 2.50 -14.50
CA GLN A 12 5.35 3.85 -14.89
C GLN A 12 4.59 3.87 -16.23
N LYS A 13 5.07 3.11 -17.22
CA LYS A 13 4.37 2.98 -18.51
C LYS A 13 3.00 2.31 -18.35
N CYS A 14 2.90 1.26 -17.53
CA CYS A 14 1.63 0.60 -17.22
C CYS A 14 0.67 1.54 -16.50
N THR A 15 1.16 2.28 -15.51
CA THR A 15 0.38 3.30 -14.77
C THR A 15 -0.18 4.35 -15.72
N SER A 16 0.69 4.88 -16.60
CA SER A 16 0.27 5.86 -17.61
C SER A 16 -0.75 5.33 -18.60
N ALA A 17 -0.61 4.07 -19.02
CA ALA A 17 -1.56 3.41 -19.91
C ALA A 17 -2.93 3.20 -19.25
N ALA A 18 -2.94 2.79 -17.98
CA ALA A 18 -4.17 2.63 -17.19
C ALA A 18 -4.92 3.97 -17.05
N ILE A 19 -4.21 5.04 -16.70
CA ILE A 19 -4.80 6.39 -16.61
C ILE A 19 -5.41 6.82 -17.95
N LYS A 20 -4.69 6.64 -19.06
CA LYS A 20 -5.19 6.96 -20.40
C LYS A 20 -6.45 6.15 -20.79
N ALA A 21 -6.59 4.95 -20.22
CA ALA A 21 -7.75 4.10 -20.41
C ALA A 21 -8.89 4.39 -19.41
N ASN A 22 -8.82 5.50 -18.66
CA ASN A 22 -9.77 5.88 -17.60
C ASN A 22 -9.91 4.82 -16.49
N LEU A 23 -8.84 4.07 -16.21
CA LEU A 23 -8.76 3.18 -15.06
C LEU A 23 -8.08 3.91 -13.89
N ILE A 24 -8.41 3.49 -12.68
CA ILE A 24 -7.73 3.96 -11.46
C ILE A 24 -6.65 2.91 -11.10
N PRO A 25 -5.36 3.18 -11.34
CA PRO A 25 -4.31 2.22 -11.04
C PRO A 25 -4.01 2.14 -9.55
N ILE A 26 -3.61 0.94 -9.12
CA ILE A 26 -3.00 0.70 -7.81
C ILE A 26 -1.52 0.40 -8.06
N VAL A 27 -0.64 1.32 -7.67
CA VAL A 27 0.81 1.17 -7.83
C VAL A 27 1.38 0.50 -6.59
N CYS A 28 1.86 -0.74 -6.74
CA CYS A 28 2.46 -1.50 -5.64
C CYS A 28 3.93 -1.12 -5.46
N VAL A 29 4.33 -0.79 -4.23
CA VAL A 29 5.70 -0.54 -3.80
C VAL A 29 6.03 -1.33 -2.55
N GLY A 30 7.27 -1.77 -2.42
CA GLY A 30 7.68 -2.56 -1.25
C GLY A 30 9.17 -2.84 -1.27
N GLU A 31 9.77 -2.79 -0.10
CA GLU A 31 11.19 -3.06 0.13
C GLU A 31 11.43 -4.53 0.48
N THR A 32 12.68 -4.97 0.32
CA THR A 32 13.13 -6.28 0.77
C THR A 32 13.48 -6.27 2.27
N LEU A 33 13.59 -7.45 2.88
CA LEU A 33 14.08 -7.56 4.26
C LEU A 33 15.49 -6.97 4.42
N LYS A 34 16.33 -7.09 3.38
CA LYS A 34 17.67 -6.51 3.38
C LYS A 34 17.62 -4.99 3.50
N ASP A 35 16.77 -4.33 2.70
CA ASP A 35 16.62 -2.88 2.74
C ASP A 35 16.08 -2.41 4.10
N ARG A 36 15.15 -3.19 4.70
CA ARG A 36 14.62 -2.91 6.03
C ARG A 36 15.70 -2.98 7.10
N VAL A 37 16.48 -4.05 7.12
CA VAL A 37 17.52 -4.28 8.14
C VAL A 37 18.70 -3.31 7.98
N SER A 38 19.04 -2.92 6.75
CA SER A 38 20.11 -1.94 6.49
C SER A 38 19.71 -0.48 6.74
N GLY A 39 18.42 -0.22 7.05
CA GLY A 39 17.93 1.14 7.27
C GLY A 39 17.70 1.96 5.99
N THR A 40 17.75 1.32 4.82
CA THR A 40 17.57 1.98 3.49
C THR A 40 16.15 1.86 2.95
N ALA A 41 15.20 1.33 3.73
CA ALA A 41 13.84 1.06 3.29
C ALA A 41 13.11 2.31 2.78
N LEU A 42 13.24 3.45 3.46
CA LEU A 42 12.58 4.70 3.07
C LEU A 42 13.11 5.22 1.73
N ASP A 43 14.43 5.26 1.57
CA ASP A 43 15.07 5.70 0.31
C ASP A 43 14.71 4.77 -0.85
N PHE A 44 14.64 3.46 -0.59
CA PHE A 44 14.25 2.48 -1.59
C PHE A 44 12.81 2.73 -2.09
N ILE A 45 11.88 2.96 -1.16
CA ILE A 45 10.48 3.26 -1.50
C ILE A 45 10.35 4.61 -2.19
N GLU A 46 11.07 5.66 -1.75
CA GLU A 46 11.08 6.95 -2.43
C GLU A 46 11.49 6.79 -3.90
N ASN A 47 12.58 6.07 -4.18
CA ASN A 47 13.03 5.80 -5.54
C ASN A 47 11.99 5.01 -6.35
N GLN A 48 11.38 3.98 -5.77
CA GLN A 48 10.30 3.24 -6.45
C GLN A 48 9.13 4.16 -6.82
N LEU A 49 8.71 5.06 -5.94
CA LEU A 49 7.61 6.00 -6.20
C LEU A 49 7.96 6.97 -7.33
N ILE A 50 9.11 7.65 -7.23
CA ILE A 50 9.53 8.66 -8.21
C ILE A 50 9.65 8.06 -9.61
N GLU A 51 10.18 6.87 -9.72
CA GLU A 51 10.40 6.21 -11.01
C GLU A 51 9.18 5.46 -11.56
N SER A 52 8.19 5.09 -10.69
CA SER A 52 7.02 4.29 -11.09
C SER A 52 5.77 5.12 -11.33
N ILE A 53 5.71 6.34 -10.82
CA ILE A 53 4.53 7.21 -10.93
C ILE A 53 4.80 8.25 -12.02
N PRO A 54 3.88 8.47 -12.97
CA PRO A 54 4.03 9.52 -13.97
C PRO A 54 4.00 10.91 -13.32
N SER A 55 4.65 11.89 -13.92
CA SER A 55 4.78 13.26 -13.39
C SER A 55 3.43 13.99 -13.19
N SER A 56 2.37 13.53 -13.86
CA SER A 56 1.01 14.06 -13.73
C SER A 56 0.02 12.91 -13.65
N PHE A 57 -0.85 12.95 -12.66
CA PHE A 57 -1.94 12.00 -12.44
C PHE A 57 -3.06 12.66 -11.63
N GLU A 58 -4.29 12.16 -11.75
CA GLU A 58 -5.42 12.64 -10.95
C GLU A 58 -5.77 11.66 -9.84
N ASN A 59 -6.08 10.41 -10.20
CA ASN A 59 -6.55 9.39 -9.27
C ASN A 59 -5.70 8.13 -9.36
N ILE A 60 -4.85 7.91 -8.36
CA ILE A 60 -4.13 6.65 -8.18
C ILE A 60 -4.18 6.23 -6.71
N PHE A 61 -4.03 4.93 -6.46
CA PHE A 61 -3.70 4.40 -5.14
C PHE A 61 -2.26 3.92 -5.13
N VAL A 62 -1.62 3.99 -3.97
CA VAL A 62 -0.37 3.27 -3.73
C VAL A 62 -0.63 2.16 -2.72
N ALA A 63 -0.23 0.93 -3.05
CA ALA A 63 -0.23 -0.18 -2.11
C ALA A 63 1.19 -0.38 -1.56
N TYR A 64 1.34 -0.26 -0.25
CA TYR A 64 2.58 -0.61 0.43
C TYR A 64 2.60 -2.11 0.72
N GLU A 65 3.48 -2.81 0.06
CA GLU A 65 3.64 -4.26 0.11
C GLU A 65 5.06 -4.63 0.57
N PRO A 66 5.37 -4.63 1.87
CA PRO A 66 6.68 -5.07 2.34
C PRO A 66 6.92 -6.53 1.88
N ILE A 67 7.87 -6.73 0.95
CA ILE A 67 8.09 -8.02 0.26
C ILE A 67 8.34 -9.15 1.26
N TRP A 68 9.02 -8.84 2.34
CA TRP A 68 9.35 -9.77 3.41
C TRP A 68 8.15 -10.19 4.29
N SER A 69 7.03 -9.49 4.16
CA SER A 69 5.77 -9.77 4.89
C SER A 69 4.80 -10.63 4.08
N ILE A 70 4.87 -10.57 2.73
CA ILE A 70 3.90 -11.22 1.86
C ILE A 70 3.97 -12.74 1.98
N GLY A 71 2.88 -13.40 2.39
CA GLY A 71 2.78 -14.85 2.47
C GLY A 71 3.66 -15.51 3.54
N THR A 72 4.39 -14.74 4.36
CA THR A 72 5.31 -15.28 5.37
C THR A 72 4.70 -15.35 6.77
N GLY A 73 3.57 -14.70 6.99
CA GLY A 73 2.98 -14.49 8.31
C GLY A 73 3.69 -13.44 9.17
N LYS A 74 4.80 -12.89 8.70
CA LYS A 74 5.46 -11.75 9.35
C LYS A 74 4.68 -10.48 9.03
N ILE A 75 4.51 -9.62 10.02
CA ILE A 75 3.77 -8.36 9.88
C ILE A 75 4.66 -7.26 10.47
N PRO A 76 4.86 -6.13 9.74
CA PRO A 76 5.47 -4.96 10.34
C PRO A 76 4.69 -4.51 11.57
N SER A 77 5.36 -3.93 12.54
CA SER A 77 4.68 -3.31 13.68
C SER A 77 3.78 -2.15 13.20
N PRO A 78 2.74 -1.77 13.97
CA PRO A 78 1.91 -0.61 13.65
C PRO A 78 2.72 0.68 13.46
N SER A 79 3.81 0.85 14.20
CA SER A 79 4.73 1.99 14.06
C SER A 79 5.48 1.99 12.73
N GLU A 80 5.94 0.83 12.25
CA GLU A 80 6.61 0.70 10.95
C GLU A 80 5.64 0.92 9.79
N ILE A 81 4.41 0.42 9.91
CA ILE A 81 3.34 0.68 8.91
C ILE A 81 3.07 2.19 8.85
N LYS A 82 2.87 2.82 10.02
CA LYS A 82 2.62 4.27 10.12
C LYS A 82 3.74 5.10 9.50
N GLU A 83 4.99 4.79 9.86
CA GLU A 83 6.17 5.47 9.33
C GLU A 83 6.21 5.41 7.81
N MET A 84 6.07 4.21 7.24
CA MET A 84 6.16 4.02 5.80
C MET A 84 4.98 4.67 5.06
N HIS A 85 3.75 4.52 5.53
CA HIS A 85 2.58 5.16 4.91
C HIS A 85 2.70 6.69 4.94
N LYS A 86 3.14 7.24 6.07
CA LYS A 86 3.41 8.69 6.20
C LYS A 86 4.50 9.13 5.20
N HIS A 87 5.59 8.38 5.12
CA HIS A 87 6.69 8.66 4.18
C HIS A 87 6.20 8.66 2.73
N ILE A 88 5.42 7.65 2.31
CA ILE A 88 4.85 7.58 0.97
C ILE A 88 3.99 8.84 0.67
N LYS A 89 3.09 9.22 1.58
CA LYS A 89 2.26 10.42 1.43
C LYS A 89 3.10 11.69 1.32
N GLN A 90 4.17 11.80 2.12
CA GLN A 90 5.09 12.94 2.08
C GLN A 90 5.85 13.03 0.74
N VAL A 91 6.39 11.92 0.24
CA VAL A 91 7.06 11.87 -1.06
C VAL A 91 6.12 12.32 -2.18
N ILE A 92 4.89 11.82 -2.20
CA ILE A 92 3.90 12.21 -3.21
C ILE A 92 3.57 13.70 -3.12
N SER A 93 3.37 14.22 -1.92
CA SER A 93 3.09 15.65 -1.74
C SER A 93 4.24 16.52 -2.22
N LEU A 94 5.48 16.17 -1.87
CA LEU A 94 6.65 16.99 -2.18
C LEU A 94 7.09 16.90 -3.65
N LYS A 95 7.02 15.69 -4.25
CA LYS A 95 7.56 15.46 -5.59
C LYS A 95 6.52 15.67 -6.70
N PHE A 96 5.25 15.47 -6.40
CA PHE A 96 4.17 15.52 -7.41
C PHE A 96 3.15 16.63 -7.13
N ASN A 97 3.27 17.35 -6.03
CA ASN A 97 2.30 18.36 -5.57
C ASN A 97 0.85 17.81 -5.56
N ASN A 98 0.69 16.58 -5.07
CA ASN A 98 -0.57 15.85 -5.10
C ASN A 98 -0.79 15.09 -3.78
N SER A 99 -1.98 14.53 -3.61
CA SER A 99 -2.33 13.66 -2.50
C SER A 99 -2.89 12.34 -3.01
N ILE A 100 -2.64 11.25 -2.28
CA ILE A 100 -3.10 9.92 -2.65
C ILE A 100 -3.63 9.17 -1.42
N LYS A 101 -4.38 8.09 -1.69
CA LYS A 101 -4.68 7.07 -0.70
C LYS A 101 -3.59 6.00 -0.70
N VAL A 102 -3.12 5.65 0.50
CA VAL A 102 -2.12 4.59 0.70
C VAL A 102 -2.76 3.43 1.42
N ILE A 103 -2.78 2.27 0.75
CA ILE A 103 -3.36 1.04 1.29
C ILE A 103 -2.26 0.06 1.70
N TYR A 104 -2.49 -0.69 2.77
CA TYR A 104 -1.55 -1.72 3.23
C TYR A 104 -1.81 -3.04 2.51
N GLY A 105 -0.78 -3.59 1.86
CA GLY A 105 -0.82 -4.81 1.05
C GLY A 105 0.09 -5.93 1.55
N GLY A 106 0.57 -5.88 2.78
CA GLY A 106 1.27 -7.01 3.39
C GLY A 106 0.31 -8.14 3.81
N SER A 107 0.70 -8.97 4.77
CA SER A 107 -0.16 -10.05 5.28
C SER A 107 -1.37 -9.49 6.02
N VAL A 108 -2.54 -9.52 5.37
CA VAL A 108 -3.84 -9.11 5.93
C VAL A 108 -4.72 -10.35 6.14
N ASN A 109 -5.32 -10.46 7.32
CA ASN A 109 -6.22 -11.55 7.68
C ASN A 109 -7.29 -11.06 8.69
N PRO A 110 -8.32 -11.87 9.03
CA PRO A 110 -9.38 -11.45 9.96
C PRO A 110 -8.90 -11.07 11.36
N SER A 111 -7.78 -11.62 11.82
CA SER A 111 -7.29 -11.36 13.18
C SER A 111 -6.49 -10.07 13.31
N ASN A 112 -5.94 -9.51 12.21
CA ASN A 112 -5.07 -8.34 12.25
C ASN A 112 -5.61 -7.09 11.53
N VAL A 113 -6.66 -7.24 10.71
CA VAL A 113 -7.17 -6.13 9.89
C VAL A 113 -7.62 -4.94 10.72
N SER A 114 -8.22 -5.15 11.89
CA SER A 114 -8.66 -4.06 12.77
C SER A 114 -7.47 -3.25 13.29
N ASP A 115 -6.38 -3.91 13.69
CA ASP A 115 -5.18 -3.22 14.17
C ASP A 115 -4.49 -2.43 13.05
N ILE A 116 -4.46 -2.98 11.84
CA ILE A 116 -3.92 -2.30 10.66
C ILE A 116 -4.75 -1.06 10.33
N LEU A 117 -6.07 -1.16 10.30
CA LEU A 117 -6.96 -0.04 10.00
C LEU A 117 -6.97 1.05 11.08
N ASN A 118 -6.62 0.71 12.32
CA ASN A 118 -6.45 1.68 13.41
C ASN A 118 -5.17 2.53 13.27
N VAL A 119 -4.28 2.21 12.35
CA VAL A 119 -3.11 3.05 12.05
C VAL A 119 -3.57 4.27 11.24
N ASN A 120 -3.48 5.47 11.80
CA ASN A 120 -4.01 6.73 11.23
C ASN A 120 -3.60 7.01 9.77
N GLU A 121 -2.45 6.51 9.33
CA GLU A 121 -1.93 6.76 7.98
C GLU A 121 -2.41 5.73 6.96
N VAL A 122 -3.13 4.68 7.38
CA VAL A 122 -3.64 3.62 6.51
C VAL A 122 -5.02 4.00 5.99
N ASP A 123 -5.17 4.12 4.67
CA ASP A 123 -6.44 4.47 4.02
C ASP A 123 -7.27 3.24 3.62
N GLY A 124 -6.74 2.03 3.77
CA GLY A 124 -7.38 0.77 3.43
C GLY A 124 -6.40 -0.40 3.35
N VAL A 125 -6.89 -1.54 2.88
CA VAL A 125 -6.08 -2.76 2.75
C VAL A 125 -6.22 -3.38 1.37
N LEU A 126 -5.14 -4.01 0.88
CA LEU A 126 -5.12 -4.86 -0.30
C LEU A 126 -4.96 -6.31 0.16
N ILE A 127 -5.97 -7.14 -0.13
CA ILE A 127 -6.09 -8.48 0.45
C ILE A 127 -5.61 -9.52 -0.57
N GLY A 128 -4.54 -10.26 -0.24
CA GLY A 128 -4.00 -11.34 -1.05
C GLY A 128 -4.65 -12.70 -0.73
N GLY A 129 -3.90 -13.63 -0.13
CA GLY A 129 -4.32 -15.00 0.12
C GLY A 129 -5.65 -15.16 0.87
N ALA A 130 -5.95 -14.29 1.81
CA ALA A 130 -7.22 -14.33 2.55
C ALA A 130 -8.45 -14.04 1.65
N SER A 131 -8.27 -13.45 0.47
CA SER A 131 -9.37 -13.24 -0.50
C SER A 131 -9.82 -14.52 -1.19
N LEU A 132 -9.02 -15.59 -1.13
CA LEU A 132 -9.36 -16.90 -1.71
C LEU A 132 -10.37 -17.67 -0.85
N ASN A 133 -10.53 -17.30 0.43
CA ASN A 133 -11.51 -17.88 1.34
C ASN A 133 -12.66 -16.87 1.54
N PRO A 134 -13.89 -17.18 1.10
CA PRO A 134 -15.01 -16.26 1.25
C PRO A 134 -15.32 -15.87 2.70
N LYS A 135 -15.13 -16.79 3.65
CA LYS A 135 -15.37 -16.52 5.08
C LYS A 135 -14.37 -15.50 5.63
N ASP A 136 -13.09 -15.66 5.29
CA ASP A 136 -12.04 -14.74 5.72
C ASP A 136 -12.22 -13.37 5.08
N PHE A 137 -12.52 -13.33 3.77
CA PHE A 137 -12.77 -12.08 3.06
C PHE A 137 -13.97 -11.31 3.65
N LEU A 138 -15.08 -12.00 3.93
CA LEU A 138 -16.26 -11.40 4.57
C LEU A 138 -15.97 -10.91 5.99
N ALA A 139 -15.18 -11.65 6.77
CA ALA A 139 -14.79 -11.22 8.11
C ALA A 139 -13.95 -9.93 8.07
N ILE A 140 -13.01 -9.83 7.12
CA ILE A 140 -12.23 -8.61 6.88
C ILE A 140 -13.15 -7.46 6.45
N TYR A 141 -14.06 -7.70 5.51
CA TYR A 141 -15.03 -6.70 5.06
C TYR A 141 -15.87 -6.13 6.21
N TYR A 142 -16.46 -7.00 7.04
CA TYR A 142 -17.26 -6.54 8.18
C TYR A 142 -16.45 -5.77 9.22
N SER A 143 -15.21 -6.17 9.47
CA SER A 143 -14.30 -5.42 10.34
C SER A 143 -14.01 -4.02 9.78
N THR A 144 -13.85 -3.90 8.47
CA THR A 144 -13.62 -2.61 7.79
C THR A 144 -14.85 -1.71 7.87
N VAL A 145 -16.05 -2.27 7.60
CA VAL A 145 -17.31 -1.51 7.72
C VAL A 145 -17.53 -1.01 9.14
N LYS A 146 -17.26 -1.85 10.14
CA LYS A 146 -17.37 -1.46 11.55
C LYS A 146 -16.39 -0.32 11.89
N HIS A 147 -15.16 -0.39 11.42
CA HIS A 147 -14.16 0.67 11.61
C HIS A 147 -14.62 2.00 11.00
N LEU A 148 -15.15 1.99 9.77
CA LEU A 148 -15.66 3.18 9.10
C LEU A 148 -16.86 3.79 9.84
N ASN A 149 -17.81 2.97 10.28
CA ASN A 149 -18.99 3.43 11.01
C ASN A 149 -18.64 4.07 12.36
N LEU A 150 -17.63 3.54 13.07
CA LEU A 150 -17.11 4.16 14.29
C LEU A 150 -16.44 5.50 14.02
N SER A 151 -15.75 5.64 12.89
CA SER A 151 -15.10 6.90 12.48
C SER A 151 -16.11 7.99 12.15
N PHE A 152 -17.27 7.64 11.58
CA PHE A 152 -18.36 8.60 11.29
C PHE A 152 -19.20 8.97 12.51
N SER A 153 -19.22 8.12 13.55
CA SER A 153 -19.98 8.39 14.78
C SER A 153 -19.26 9.35 15.75
N ASN A 154 -18.00 9.63 15.53
CA ASN A 154 -17.15 10.48 16.38
C ASN A 154 -16.89 11.88 15.77
N ASN A 155 -17.53 12.22 14.66
CA ASN A 155 -17.55 13.54 14.02
C ASN A 155 -18.97 14.15 14.12
#